data_8adf12c3adb370e6ffc3f446230ae7a0
#
_entry.id   8adf12c3adb370e6ffc3f446230ae7a0
#
_cell.length_a   1.000
_cell.length_b   1.000
_cell.length_c   1.000
_cell.angle_alpha   90.00
_cell.angle_beta   90.00
_cell.angle_gamma   90.00
#
_symmetry.space_group_name_H-M   'P 1'
#
loop_
_entity.id
_entity.type
_entity.pdbx_description
1 polymer ?
#
loop_
_entity_poly.entity_id
_entity_poly.type
_entity_poly.pdbx_seq_one_letter_code
_entity_poly.pdbx_strand_id
1 'polypeptide(L)'
;MSAFASSFRWDLLAALERPRRARGEPEPTAARVESFEAVYRAHHRDVYRYVLLSLRRSDDADDVVADTFDRAFAAWRSGHGPAGRALPWLIVIARRIMVDRWRRERLIRWLPFTGRSAVDPADGDDPARRAEFWLWLDQLAKALPPRQRDVVFLRYQRDLTDEEIGEILGISASGVRTVVSRALAALRRHPELWS
;
A
#
# COMPACT_ATOMS: atom_id res chain seq x y z
N MET A 1 6.94 -21.07 8.19
CA MET A 1 8.12 -20.24 7.83
C MET A 1 7.62 -18.92 7.35
N SER A 2 7.79 -17.94 8.18
CA SER A 2 7.23 -16.61 8.06
C SER A 2 7.91 -15.80 6.97
N ALA A 3 7.32 -15.83 5.79
CA ALA A 3 7.81 -15.09 4.63
C ALA A 3 7.32 -13.63 4.57
N PHE A 4 6.33 -13.23 5.39
CA PHE A 4 5.60 -11.99 5.15
C PHE A 4 6.36 -10.72 5.59
N ALA A 5 6.75 -10.62 6.85
CA ALA A 5 7.42 -9.41 7.36
C ALA A 5 8.85 -9.32 6.82
N SER A 6 9.56 -10.44 6.80
CA SER A 6 10.89 -10.55 6.22
C SER A 6 10.86 -10.30 4.71
N SER A 7 9.91 -10.90 3.97
CA SER A 7 9.74 -10.67 2.53
C SER A 7 9.44 -9.21 2.20
N PHE A 8 8.55 -8.54 2.95
CA PHE A 8 8.20 -7.13 2.69
C PHE A 8 9.40 -6.20 2.82
N ARG A 9 10.21 -6.35 3.87
CA ARG A 9 11.43 -5.57 4.09
C ARG A 9 12.48 -5.86 3.01
N TRP A 10 12.76 -7.13 2.73
CA TRP A 10 13.73 -7.55 1.73
C TRP A 10 13.29 -7.23 0.31
N ASP A 11 12.00 -7.35 -0.01
CA ASP A 11 11.44 -6.97 -1.29
C ASP A 11 11.60 -5.45 -1.54
N LEU A 12 11.41 -4.63 -0.51
CA LEU A 12 11.62 -3.18 -0.61
C LEU A 12 13.09 -2.86 -0.84
N LEU A 13 14.00 -3.50 -0.10
CA LEU A 13 15.44 -3.33 -0.27
C LEU A 13 15.91 -3.74 -1.65
N ALA A 14 15.56 -4.96 -2.06
CA ALA A 14 15.91 -5.48 -3.37
C ALA A 14 15.33 -4.60 -4.51
N ALA A 15 14.16 -4.00 -4.30
CA ALA A 15 13.56 -3.10 -5.27
C ALA A 15 14.28 -1.73 -5.34
N LEU A 16 14.78 -1.23 -4.22
CA LEU A 16 15.56 0.01 -4.17
C LEU A 16 16.93 -0.14 -4.85
N GLU A 17 17.50 -1.33 -4.84
CA GLU A 17 18.80 -1.65 -5.46
C GLU A 17 18.67 -2.01 -6.96
N ARG A 18 17.47 -2.37 -7.43
CA ARG A 18 17.26 -2.71 -8.84
C ARG A 18 17.39 -1.47 -9.73
N PRO A 19 18.19 -1.54 -10.82
CA PRO A 19 18.12 -0.53 -11.86
C PRO A 19 16.69 -0.48 -12.42
N ARG A 20 16.21 0.73 -12.74
CA ARG A 20 14.92 0.93 -13.39
C ARG A 20 14.74 -0.09 -14.51
N ARG A 21 13.77 -0.96 -14.43
CA ARG A 21 13.28 -1.65 -15.62
C ARG A 21 12.85 -0.56 -16.61
N ALA A 22 13.47 -0.57 -17.76
CA ALA A 22 12.97 0.17 -18.92
C ALA A 22 11.49 -0.21 -19.06
N ARG A 23 10.67 0.80 -19.28
CA ARG A 23 9.21 0.78 -19.49
C ARG A 23 8.71 -0.65 -19.73
N GLY A 24 8.09 -1.25 -18.71
CA GLY A 24 7.69 -2.64 -18.72
C GLY A 24 6.92 -2.98 -19.98
N GLU A 25 7.18 -4.16 -20.51
CA GLU A 25 6.28 -4.77 -21.48
C GLU A 25 4.87 -4.65 -20.94
N PRO A 26 3.90 -4.19 -21.75
CA PRO A 26 2.52 -4.12 -21.29
C PRO A 26 2.15 -5.53 -20.81
N GLU A 27 1.80 -5.67 -19.54
CA GLU A 27 1.05 -6.85 -19.13
C GLU A 27 -0.07 -7.02 -20.16
N PRO A 28 -0.32 -8.23 -20.66
CA PRO A 28 -1.28 -8.45 -21.73
C PRO A 28 -2.58 -7.75 -21.34
N THR A 29 -2.91 -6.69 -22.06
CA THR A 29 -4.13 -5.94 -21.94
C THR A 29 -5.27 -6.93 -22.09
N ALA A 30 -5.93 -7.21 -21.00
CA ALA A 30 -6.85 -8.29 -20.83
C ALA A 30 -8.03 -8.19 -21.78
N ALA A 31 -8.03 -9.04 -22.73
CA ALA A 31 -9.24 -9.58 -23.36
C ALA A 31 -9.64 -10.90 -22.65
N ARG A 32 -9.52 -10.97 -21.34
CA ARG A 32 -10.20 -11.98 -20.52
C ARG A 32 -11.00 -11.23 -19.47
N VAL A 33 -12.31 -11.45 -19.48
CA VAL A 33 -13.18 -11.09 -18.36
C VAL A 33 -12.71 -11.90 -17.16
N GLU A 34 -11.70 -11.38 -16.47
CA GLU A 34 -11.29 -11.95 -15.18
C GLU A 34 -12.50 -11.86 -14.28
N SER A 35 -12.82 -12.93 -13.60
CA SER A 35 -13.88 -12.86 -12.57
C SER A 35 -13.40 -11.90 -11.48
N PHE A 36 -14.30 -11.16 -10.86
CA PHE A 36 -13.92 -10.30 -9.72
C PHE A 36 -13.20 -11.10 -8.61
N GLU A 37 -13.53 -12.38 -8.48
CA GLU A 37 -12.83 -13.30 -7.58
C GLU A 37 -11.35 -13.45 -7.92
N ALA A 38 -11.00 -13.51 -9.20
CA ALA A 38 -9.58 -13.55 -9.63
C ALA A 38 -8.87 -12.25 -9.27
N VAL A 39 -9.53 -11.09 -9.47
CA VAL A 39 -9.02 -9.78 -9.05
C VAL A 39 -8.81 -9.73 -7.53
N TYR A 40 -9.77 -10.22 -6.75
CA TYR A 40 -9.65 -10.29 -5.30
C TYR A 40 -8.43 -11.13 -4.88
N ARG A 41 -8.33 -12.37 -5.37
CA ARG A 41 -7.23 -13.28 -5.01
C ARG A 41 -5.87 -12.72 -5.40
N ALA A 42 -5.77 -12.08 -6.57
CA ALA A 42 -4.52 -11.50 -7.06
C ALA A 42 -4.05 -10.28 -6.25
N HIS A 43 -4.99 -9.46 -5.76
CA HIS A 43 -4.65 -8.12 -5.25
C HIS A 43 -4.99 -7.89 -3.78
N HIS A 44 -5.74 -8.78 -3.11
CA HIS A 44 -6.13 -8.60 -1.71
C HIS A 44 -4.92 -8.32 -0.81
N ARG A 45 -3.85 -9.12 -0.94
CA ARG A 45 -2.64 -8.98 -0.15
C ARG A 45 -1.92 -7.66 -0.40
N ASP A 46 -1.96 -7.17 -1.62
CA ASP A 46 -1.30 -5.92 -2.02
C ASP A 46 -2.04 -4.69 -1.51
N VAL A 47 -3.37 -4.72 -1.59
CA VAL A 47 -4.23 -3.69 -1.02
C VAL A 47 -4.07 -3.65 0.50
N TYR A 48 -4.08 -4.82 1.16
CA TYR A 48 -3.87 -4.92 2.59
C TYR A 48 -2.54 -4.30 3.03
N ARG A 49 -1.44 -4.65 2.35
CA ARG A 49 -0.10 -4.10 2.63
C ARG A 49 -0.06 -2.58 2.49
N TYR A 50 -0.69 -2.05 1.44
CA TYR A 50 -0.76 -0.61 1.22
C TYR A 50 -1.53 0.10 2.34
N VAL A 51 -2.69 -0.44 2.71
CA VAL A 51 -3.53 0.12 3.76
C VAL A 51 -2.82 0.08 5.11
N LEU A 52 -2.21 -1.06 5.45
CA LEU A 52 -1.47 -1.26 6.69
C LEU A 52 -0.29 -0.28 6.81
N LEU A 53 0.48 -0.10 5.73
CA LEU A 53 1.57 0.88 5.67
C LEU A 53 1.08 2.32 5.92
N SER A 54 -0.12 2.63 5.45
CA SER A 54 -0.70 3.97 5.55
C SER A 54 -1.32 4.24 6.92
N LEU A 55 -2.10 3.30 7.46
CA LEU A 55 -2.84 3.44 8.72
C LEU A 55 -2.03 3.05 9.95
N ARG A 56 -1.12 2.08 9.84
CA ARG A 56 -0.30 1.54 10.92
C ARG A 56 -1.12 0.87 12.04
N ARG A 57 -2.32 0.40 11.72
CA ARG A 57 -3.24 -0.29 12.63
C ARG A 57 -3.91 -1.43 11.86
N SER A 58 -3.83 -2.64 12.41
CA SER A 58 -4.35 -3.84 11.75
C SER A 58 -5.88 -3.82 11.62
N ASP A 59 -6.59 -3.54 12.71
CA ASP A 59 -8.06 -3.56 12.72
C ASP A 59 -8.65 -2.56 11.72
N ASP A 60 -8.11 -1.34 11.71
CA ASP A 60 -8.54 -0.33 10.75
C ASP A 60 -8.18 -0.74 9.31
N ALA A 61 -7.10 -1.52 9.14
CA ALA A 61 -6.68 -2.01 7.83
C ALA A 61 -7.65 -3.08 7.29
N ASP A 62 -8.06 -4.03 8.12
CA ASP A 62 -9.04 -5.06 7.75
C ASP A 62 -10.34 -4.44 7.29
N ASP A 63 -10.88 -3.49 8.05
CA ASP A 63 -12.10 -2.76 7.70
C ASP A 63 -11.97 -1.99 6.38
N VAL A 64 -10.84 -1.28 6.17
CA VAL A 64 -10.62 -0.52 4.94
C VAL A 64 -10.48 -1.45 3.74
N VAL A 65 -9.83 -2.59 3.92
CA VAL A 65 -9.69 -3.59 2.84
C VAL A 65 -11.05 -4.18 2.49
N ALA A 66 -11.85 -4.58 3.47
CA ALA A 66 -13.21 -5.08 3.25
C ALA A 66 -14.05 -4.03 2.49
N ASP A 67 -14.13 -2.79 3.00
CA ASP A 67 -14.84 -1.69 2.34
C ASP A 67 -14.33 -1.42 0.91
N THR A 68 -13.02 -1.60 0.67
CA THR A 68 -12.41 -1.42 -0.65
C THR A 68 -12.93 -2.44 -1.63
N PHE A 69 -12.93 -3.71 -1.27
CA PHE A 69 -13.39 -4.76 -2.16
C PHE A 69 -14.91 -4.76 -2.34
N ASP A 70 -15.68 -4.38 -1.33
CA ASP A 70 -17.12 -4.20 -1.45
C ASP A 70 -17.47 -3.09 -2.46
N ARG A 71 -16.83 -1.93 -2.37
CA ARG A 71 -17.03 -0.84 -3.34
C ARG A 71 -16.52 -1.19 -4.73
N ALA A 72 -15.39 -1.88 -4.80
CA ALA A 72 -14.84 -2.37 -6.06
C ALA A 72 -15.79 -3.36 -6.72
N PHE A 73 -16.38 -4.29 -5.98
CA PHE A 73 -17.36 -5.24 -6.50
C PHE A 73 -18.63 -4.56 -6.99
N ALA A 74 -19.15 -3.61 -6.23
CA ALA A 74 -20.32 -2.83 -6.65
C ALA A 74 -20.06 -2.06 -7.96
N ALA A 75 -18.90 -1.42 -8.09
CA ALA A 75 -18.48 -0.74 -9.31
C ALA A 75 -18.29 -1.72 -10.47
N TRP A 76 -17.67 -2.87 -10.23
CA TRP A 76 -17.49 -3.91 -11.23
C TRP A 76 -18.84 -4.41 -11.79
N ARG A 77 -19.80 -4.71 -10.91
CA ARG A 77 -21.13 -5.18 -11.31
C ARG A 77 -21.93 -4.15 -12.12
N SER A 78 -21.70 -2.87 -11.88
CA SER A 78 -22.36 -1.78 -12.63
C SER A 78 -21.59 -1.35 -13.89
N GLY A 79 -20.57 -2.11 -14.32
CA GLY A 79 -19.81 -1.82 -15.53
C GLY A 79 -18.76 -0.72 -15.36
N HIS A 80 -18.49 -0.28 -14.13
CA HIS A 80 -17.48 0.74 -13.79
C HIS A 80 -16.21 0.11 -13.22
N GLY A 81 -15.83 -1.05 -13.75
CA GLY A 81 -14.55 -1.70 -13.42
C GLY A 81 -13.33 -0.91 -13.93
N PRO A 82 -12.11 -1.40 -13.70
CA PRO A 82 -10.89 -0.73 -14.14
C PRO A 82 -10.81 -0.70 -15.67
N ALA A 83 -10.46 0.44 -16.23
CA ALA A 83 -10.17 0.57 -17.67
C ALA A 83 -8.80 -0.01 -18.05
N GLY A 84 -7.96 -0.37 -17.08
CA GLY A 84 -6.62 -0.91 -17.24
C GLY A 84 -6.28 -1.88 -16.10
N ARG A 85 -5.09 -1.72 -15.52
CA ARG A 85 -4.63 -2.57 -14.40
C ARG A 85 -5.56 -2.44 -13.19
N ALA A 86 -5.95 -3.56 -12.60
CA ALA A 86 -6.88 -3.57 -11.47
C ALA A 86 -6.27 -3.00 -10.18
N LEU A 87 -4.98 -3.22 -9.94
CA LEU A 87 -4.34 -2.79 -8.69
C LEU A 87 -4.34 -1.27 -8.49
N PRO A 88 -3.93 -0.41 -9.46
CA PRO A 88 -4.02 1.04 -9.31
C PRO A 88 -5.44 1.51 -8.97
N TRP A 89 -6.44 0.94 -9.63
CA TRP A 89 -7.85 1.25 -9.38
C TRP A 89 -8.29 0.89 -7.95
N LEU A 90 -7.93 -0.30 -7.46
CA LEU A 90 -8.20 -0.71 -6.08
C LEU A 90 -7.52 0.21 -5.06
N ILE A 91 -6.28 0.61 -5.33
CA ILE A 91 -5.53 1.54 -4.46
C ILE A 91 -6.20 2.93 -4.41
N VAL A 92 -6.74 3.42 -5.53
CA VAL A 92 -7.53 4.68 -5.54
C VAL A 92 -8.74 4.56 -4.63
N ILE A 93 -9.48 3.44 -4.69
CA ILE A 93 -10.65 3.21 -3.84
C ILE A 93 -10.23 3.17 -2.36
N ALA A 94 -9.22 2.36 -2.02
CA ALA A 94 -8.69 2.26 -0.65
C ALA A 94 -8.27 3.62 -0.10
N ARG A 95 -7.53 4.39 -0.89
CA ARG A 95 -7.07 5.72 -0.51
C ARG A 95 -8.21 6.69 -0.23
N ARG A 96 -9.25 6.68 -1.05
CA ARG A 96 -10.45 7.50 -0.81
C ARG A 96 -11.12 7.14 0.51
N ILE A 97 -11.28 5.85 0.81
CA ILE A 97 -11.83 5.38 2.07
C ILE A 97 -10.99 5.86 3.27
N MET A 98 -9.67 5.71 3.21
CA MET A 98 -8.75 6.18 4.26
C MET A 98 -8.84 7.69 4.48
N VAL A 99 -8.87 8.49 3.40
CA VAL A 99 -9.00 9.95 3.49
C VAL A 99 -10.34 10.35 4.11
N ASP A 100 -11.43 9.68 3.73
CA ASP A 100 -12.78 9.96 4.26
C ASP A 100 -12.89 9.57 5.74
N ARG A 101 -12.28 8.44 6.15
CA ARG A 101 -12.19 8.05 7.57
C ARG A 101 -11.38 9.08 8.35
N TRP A 102 -10.21 9.47 7.88
CA TRP A 102 -9.37 10.47 8.53
C TRP A 102 -10.05 11.84 8.67
N ARG A 103 -10.81 12.29 7.65
CA ARG A 103 -11.60 13.53 7.73
C ARG A 103 -12.65 13.44 8.83
N ARG A 104 -13.36 12.30 8.92
CA ARG A 104 -14.37 12.07 9.97
C ARG A 104 -13.77 12.02 11.35
N GLU A 105 -12.65 11.34 11.54
CA GLU A 105 -11.96 11.26 12.83
C GLU A 105 -11.43 12.61 13.30
N ARG A 106 -10.99 13.48 12.41
CA ARG A 106 -10.62 14.86 12.77
C ARG A 106 -11.79 15.69 13.29
N LEU A 107 -13.00 15.41 12.83
CA LEU A 107 -14.21 16.06 13.32
C LEU A 107 -14.66 15.50 14.68
N ILE A 108 -14.30 14.25 15.00
CA ILE A 108 -14.71 13.54 16.25
C ILE A 108 -13.62 13.61 17.34
N ARG A 109 -12.55 14.34 17.17
CA ARG A 109 -11.31 14.35 17.96
C ARG A 109 -11.43 14.79 19.44
N TRP A 110 -12.55 14.51 20.12
CA TRP A 110 -12.77 14.76 21.54
C TRP A 110 -12.79 13.49 22.41
N LEU A 111 -12.55 12.31 21.86
CA LEU A 111 -12.49 11.07 22.62
C LEU A 111 -11.07 10.48 22.57
N PRO A 112 -10.44 10.24 23.73
CA PRO A 112 -9.16 9.56 23.78
C PRO A 112 -9.37 8.09 23.37
N PHE A 113 -8.85 7.70 22.22
CA PHE A 113 -8.89 6.33 21.76
C PHE A 113 -7.63 5.58 22.23
N THR A 114 -7.81 4.71 23.19
CA THR A 114 -6.82 3.73 23.64
C THR A 114 -7.18 2.37 23.06
N GLY A 115 -6.55 1.98 21.96
CA GLY A 115 -6.76 0.68 21.38
C GLY A 115 -5.62 0.29 20.44
N ARG A 116 -4.60 -0.36 21.00
CA ARG A 116 -3.76 -1.27 20.23
C ARG A 116 -4.54 -2.58 20.15
N SER A 117 -5.25 -2.81 19.10
CA SER A 117 -5.79 -4.13 18.82
C SER A 117 -4.78 -4.93 18.03
N ALA A 118 -4.45 -6.09 18.55
CA ALA A 118 -3.56 -7.05 17.91
C ALA A 118 -4.42 -8.02 17.13
N VAL A 119 -4.79 -7.66 15.92
CA VAL A 119 -5.35 -8.63 14.97
C VAL A 119 -4.30 -8.96 13.91
N ASP A 120 -4.17 -10.22 13.73
CA ASP A 120 -3.21 -10.96 12.96
C ASP A 120 -3.42 -10.81 11.46
N PRO A 121 -2.45 -10.44 10.65
CA PRO A 121 -2.52 -10.80 9.25
C PRO A 121 -2.47 -12.34 9.19
N ALA A 122 -3.55 -12.93 8.70
CA ALA A 122 -3.75 -14.35 8.61
C ALA A 122 -2.61 -15.04 7.87
N ASP A 123 -1.65 -15.50 8.64
CA ASP A 123 -0.73 -16.60 8.33
C ASP A 123 0.11 -16.84 9.60
N GLY A 124 -0.06 -17.98 10.19
CA GLY A 124 0.61 -18.59 11.33
C GLY A 124 1.99 -18.08 11.79
N ASP A 125 2.09 -16.81 12.08
CA ASP A 125 3.35 -16.12 12.31
C ASP A 125 3.75 -16.09 13.78
N ASP A 126 5.03 -16.40 13.97
CA ASP A 126 5.77 -16.21 15.22
C ASP A 126 5.52 -14.78 15.78
N PRO A 127 5.01 -14.66 17.02
CA PRO A 127 4.78 -13.37 17.67
C PRO A 127 6.00 -12.43 17.68
N ALA A 128 7.21 -12.98 17.75
CA ALA A 128 8.45 -12.21 17.73
C ALA A 128 8.65 -11.51 16.38
N ARG A 129 8.42 -12.20 15.28
CA ARG A 129 8.52 -11.62 13.92
C ARG A 129 7.46 -10.58 13.65
N ARG A 130 6.27 -10.76 14.23
CA ARG A 130 5.21 -9.75 14.16
C ARG A 130 5.63 -8.49 14.88
N ALA A 131 6.18 -8.61 16.08
CA ALA A 131 6.69 -7.47 16.85
C ALA A 131 7.83 -6.75 16.10
N GLU A 132 8.74 -7.50 15.48
CA GLU A 132 9.82 -6.96 14.64
C GLU A 132 9.27 -6.18 13.43
N PHE A 133 8.26 -6.71 12.74
CA PHE A 133 7.62 -6.01 11.62
C PHE A 133 6.97 -4.69 12.05
N TRP A 134 6.24 -4.68 13.17
CA TRP A 134 5.62 -3.47 13.69
C TRP A 134 6.65 -2.43 14.12
N LEU A 135 7.75 -2.87 14.72
CA LEU A 135 8.86 -1.99 15.09
C LEU A 135 9.50 -1.36 13.85
N TRP A 136 9.78 -2.17 12.83
CA TRP A 136 10.31 -1.67 11.56
C TRP A 136 9.34 -0.70 10.87
N LEU A 137 8.05 -1.01 10.85
CA LEU A 137 7.02 -0.14 10.27
C LEU A 137 6.94 1.21 11.01
N ASP A 138 7.11 1.20 12.32
CA ASP A 138 7.16 2.42 13.13
C ASP A 138 8.42 3.25 12.83
N GLN A 139 9.55 2.62 12.70
CA GLN A 139 10.81 3.28 12.28
C GLN A 139 10.68 3.87 10.87
N LEU A 140 10.15 3.13 9.91
CA LEU A 140 9.89 3.63 8.56
C LEU A 140 8.95 4.85 8.57
N ALA A 141 7.95 4.81 9.44
CA ALA A 141 7.00 5.92 9.57
C ALA A 141 7.62 7.16 10.22
N LYS A 142 8.63 7.00 11.07
CA LYS A 142 9.41 8.12 11.62
C LYS A 142 10.36 8.71 10.57
N ALA A 143 10.95 7.85 9.74
CA ALA A 143 11.89 8.27 8.68
C ALA A 143 11.20 8.95 7.50
N LEU A 144 9.99 8.52 7.13
CA LEU A 144 9.27 8.99 5.96
C LEU A 144 7.90 9.57 6.30
N PRO A 145 7.59 10.80 5.85
CA PRO A 145 6.22 11.32 5.82
C PRO A 145 5.27 10.39 5.04
N PRO A 146 3.96 10.40 5.33
CA PRO A 146 3.00 9.49 4.70
C PRO A 146 3.09 9.44 3.18
N ARG A 147 3.13 10.59 2.52
CA ARG A 147 3.20 10.69 1.06
C ARG A 147 4.47 10.06 0.46
N GLN A 148 5.59 10.13 1.18
CA GLN A 148 6.84 9.52 0.74
C GLN A 148 6.78 8.00 0.88
N ARG A 149 6.15 7.47 1.93
CA ARG A 149 5.91 6.03 2.10
C ARG A 149 5.02 5.48 0.98
N ASP A 150 3.91 6.19 0.69
CA ASP A 150 3.00 5.81 -0.40
C ASP A 150 3.76 5.67 -1.72
N VAL A 151 4.53 6.69 -2.08
CA VAL A 151 5.27 6.71 -3.36
C VAL A 151 6.32 5.58 -3.42
N VAL A 152 7.07 5.36 -2.34
CA VAL A 152 8.07 4.28 -2.28
C VAL A 152 7.40 2.91 -2.43
N PHE A 153 6.31 2.68 -1.71
CA PHE A 153 5.56 1.43 -1.81
C PHE A 153 5.02 1.19 -3.21
N LEU A 154 4.31 2.16 -3.76
CA LEU A 154 3.65 2.02 -5.07
C LEU A 154 4.69 1.81 -6.18
N ARG A 155 5.81 2.52 -6.12
CA ARG A 155 6.85 2.44 -7.13
C ARG A 155 7.68 1.16 -7.07
N TYR A 156 8.18 0.81 -5.88
CA TYR A 156 9.18 -0.23 -5.72
C TYR A 156 8.60 -1.59 -5.35
N GLN A 157 7.43 -1.61 -4.72
CA GLN A 157 6.76 -2.86 -4.36
C GLN A 157 5.74 -3.30 -5.40
N ARG A 158 5.23 -2.37 -6.22
CA ARG A 158 4.13 -2.63 -7.15
C ARG A 158 4.45 -2.23 -8.58
N ASP A 159 5.67 -1.78 -8.85
CA ASP A 159 6.16 -1.39 -10.18
C ASP A 159 5.17 -0.46 -10.92
N LEU A 160 4.52 0.46 -10.17
CA LEU A 160 3.65 1.44 -10.77
C LEU A 160 4.45 2.55 -11.46
N THR A 161 3.94 3.05 -12.58
CA THR A 161 4.53 4.18 -13.30
C THR A 161 4.34 5.49 -12.54
N ASP A 162 5.11 6.51 -12.91
CA ASP A 162 4.95 7.85 -12.32
C ASP A 162 3.57 8.43 -12.58
N GLU A 163 2.98 8.11 -13.74
CA GLU A 163 1.64 8.50 -14.14
C GLU A 163 0.58 7.85 -13.26
N GLU A 164 0.63 6.52 -13.10
CA GLU A 164 -0.29 5.77 -12.24
C GLU A 164 -0.22 6.23 -10.78
N ILE A 165 1.00 6.43 -10.26
CA ILE A 165 1.21 6.97 -8.90
C ILE A 165 0.66 8.40 -8.81
N GLY A 166 0.88 9.20 -9.84
CA GLY A 166 0.36 10.55 -9.93
C GLY A 166 -1.15 10.61 -9.85
N GLU A 167 -1.85 9.74 -10.57
CA GLU A 167 -3.31 9.60 -10.51
C GLU A 167 -3.79 9.18 -9.11
N ILE A 168 -3.14 8.17 -8.50
CA ILE A 168 -3.47 7.72 -7.14
C ILE A 168 -3.32 8.84 -6.12
N LEU A 169 -2.24 9.61 -6.20
CA LEU A 169 -1.89 10.61 -5.19
C LEU A 169 -2.39 12.03 -5.49
N GLY A 170 -2.96 12.24 -6.67
CA GLY A 170 -3.43 13.55 -7.13
C GLY A 170 -2.27 14.54 -7.33
N ILE A 171 -1.17 14.11 -7.97
CA ILE A 171 -0.01 14.93 -8.32
C ILE A 171 0.50 14.60 -9.72
N SER A 172 1.29 15.50 -10.30
CA SER A 172 1.92 15.23 -11.60
C SER A 172 3.01 14.15 -11.51
N ALA A 173 3.31 13.49 -12.63
CA ALA A 173 4.40 12.53 -12.72
C ALA A 173 5.76 13.15 -12.33
N SER A 174 5.99 14.43 -12.64
CA SER A 174 7.18 15.16 -12.18
C SER A 174 7.19 15.36 -10.65
N GLY A 175 6.02 15.60 -10.06
CA GLY A 175 5.83 15.63 -8.62
C GLY A 175 6.16 14.30 -7.96
N VAL A 176 5.74 13.17 -8.57
CA VAL A 176 6.09 11.83 -8.11
C VAL A 176 7.62 11.66 -8.07
N ARG A 177 8.33 12.01 -9.15
CA ARG A 177 9.81 11.93 -9.19
C ARG A 177 10.47 12.73 -8.08
N THR A 178 9.96 13.92 -7.81
CA THR A 178 10.46 14.77 -6.72
C THR A 178 10.26 14.12 -5.36
N VAL A 179 9.08 13.54 -5.11
CA VAL A 179 8.77 12.85 -3.84
C VAL A 179 9.65 11.61 -3.68
N VAL A 180 9.84 10.82 -4.75
CA VAL A 180 10.77 9.67 -4.75
C VAL A 180 12.18 10.09 -4.37
N SER A 181 12.73 11.12 -5.02
CA SER A 181 14.09 11.61 -4.73
C SER A 181 14.25 11.99 -3.26
N ARG A 182 13.27 12.70 -2.70
CA ARG A 182 13.27 13.09 -1.28
C ARG A 182 13.17 11.89 -0.35
N ALA A 183 12.31 10.93 -0.68
CA ALA A 183 12.15 9.71 0.09
C ALA A 183 13.45 8.89 0.12
N LEU A 184 14.10 8.69 -1.03
CA LEU A 184 15.37 7.97 -1.11
C LEU A 184 16.48 8.69 -0.34
N ALA A 185 16.53 10.02 -0.42
CA ALA A 185 17.49 10.81 0.35
C ALA A 185 17.25 10.70 1.87
N ALA A 186 15.99 10.62 2.30
CA ALA A 186 15.64 10.38 3.70
C ALA A 186 16.04 8.96 4.14
N LEU A 187 15.72 7.94 3.35
CA LEU A 187 16.06 6.56 3.65
C LEU A 187 17.57 6.31 3.79
N ARG A 188 18.40 6.95 2.96
CA ARG A 188 19.88 6.84 3.06
C ARG A 188 20.43 7.35 4.39
N ARG A 189 19.69 8.17 5.12
CA ARG A 189 20.08 8.69 6.45
C ARG A 189 19.67 7.77 7.60
N HIS A 190 18.95 6.67 7.28
CA HIS A 190 18.41 5.72 8.25
C HIS A 190 18.90 4.30 7.93
N PRO A 191 20.22 4.03 8.06
CA PRO A 191 20.78 2.70 7.75
C PRO A 191 20.18 1.59 8.63
N GLU A 192 19.69 1.92 9.82
CA GLU A 192 19.02 1.00 10.74
C GLU A 192 17.76 0.36 10.17
N LEU A 193 17.16 0.96 9.15
CA LEU A 193 16.00 0.36 8.47
C LEU A 193 16.39 -0.85 7.61
N TRP A 194 17.68 -1.03 7.35
CA TRP A 194 18.22 -2.01 6.41
C TRP A 194 19.13 -3.08 7.07
N SER A 195 19.58 -2.83 8.28
CA SER A 195 20.41 -3.75 9.07
C SER A 195 19.63 -4.91 9.69
#